data_5de91dc363ad7b0bc91029f6e8d4cbf5
#
_entry.id   5de91dc363ad7b0bc91029f6e8d4cbf5
#
_cell.length_a   1.000
_cell.length_b   1.000
_cell.length_c   1.000
_cell.angle_alpha   90.00
_cell.angle_beta   90.00
_cell.angle_gamma   90.00
#
_symmetry.space_group_name_H-M   'P 1'
#
loop_
_entity.id
_entity.type
_entity.pdbx_description
1 polymer ?
#
loop_
_entity_poly.entity_id
_entity_poly.type
_entity_poly.pdbx_seq_one_letter_code
_entity_poly.pdbx_strand_id
1 'polypeptide(L)'
;MKRILLLSLPVAMMVACSNPSNGTKTETTPPASTATASAPAAANIDGNLLGTNHWLLDNAVDASGKRIDALFVRADKPVTLDFKDGRLSVSNTCNHLGGSYTLEGNALTVGPMMSTQRACGEPGVMELDRLAGDRLQGKLTVRSLDAAGLSVATASGDVLTFRGEPTPETRYGGTGERVFMEVDAQTKPCSHPLIKDYQCLQVREVKYDDKGLEQGKRGAYENFYGNIEGYNHEPGVRNVLRLNRFQIKNPPADAPSVAYVLDMVVSSELVKK
;
A
#
# COMPACT_ATOMS: atom_id res chain seq x y z
N MET A 1 51.36 -20.84 25.38
CA MET A 1 52.52 -21.03 24.50
C MET A 1 52.44 -19.95 23.43
N LYS A 2 53.23 -18.87 23.61
CA LYS A 2 54.40 -18.49 22.80
C LYS A 2 54.10 -18.45 21.30
N ARG A 3 54.28 -17.39 20.50
CA ARG A 3 55.32 -16.32 20.36
C ARG A 3 54.70 -15.23 19.45
N ILE A 4 54.63 -13.97 19.65
CA ILE A 4 55.60 -12.85 19.52
C ILE A 4 56.55 -13.02 18.32
N LEU A 5 56.43 -12.15 17.31
CA LEU A 5 57.56 -11.56 16.63
C LEU A 5 57.23 -10.18 16.04
N LEU A 6 58.09 -9.27 16.42
CA LEU A 6 58.30 -7.89 16.08
C LEU A 6 59.12 -7.71 14.78
N LEU A 7 59.33 -6.44 14.44
CA LEU A 7 60.31 -5.78 13.54
C LEU A 7 59.78 -5.47 12.12
N SER A 8 60.06 -4.32 11.48
CA SER A 8 60.84 -3.11 11.79
C SER A 8 60.59 -2.05 10.71
N LEU A 9 60.73 -0.76 11.06
CA LEU A 9 60.91 0.38 10.14
C LEU A 9 62.28 0.33 9.45
N PRO A 10 62.52 1.09 8.36
CA PRO A 10 63.26 2.37 8.42
C PRO A 10 62.68 3.48 7.52
N VAL A 11 62.64 4.67 7.92
CA VAL A 11 63.42 5.93 7.93
C VAL A 11 64.42 6.12 6.76
N ALA A 12 64.27 7.23 6.06
CA ALA A 12 65.25 8.18 5.52
C ALA A 12 64.66 8.97 4.35
N MET A 13 64.83 10.19 4.14
CA MET A 13 65.63 11.33 4.42
C MET A 13 65.32 12.42 3.38
N MET A 14 65.26 13.60 3.87
CA MET A 14 65.28 14.93 3.29
C MET A 14 66.12 15.14 2.02
N VAL A 15 65.66 16.10 1.17
CA VAL A 15 66.52 17.13 0.58
C VAL A 15 65.76 18.44 0.47
N ALA A 16 66.31 19.47 1.08
CA ALA A 16 65.93 20.88 0.90
C ALA A 16 66.81 21.49 -0.20
N CYS A 17 66.25 22.41 -0.97
CA CYS A 17 67.05 23.43 -1.66
C CYS A 17 66.27 24.74 -1.79
N SER A 18 66.93 25.77 -1.52
CA SER A 18 66.72 27.16 -1.19
C SER A 18 66.19 28.03 -2.33
N ASN A 19 65.57 29.13 -1.90
CA ASN A 19 65.21 30.43 -2.59
C ASN A 19 66.41 31.12 -3.26
N PRO A 20 66.25 32.19 -4.07
CA PRO A 20 65.42 33.39 -3.80
C PRO A 20 64.86 34.18 -5.01
N SER A 21 64.04 35.16 -4.68
CA SER A 21 63.89 36.51 -5.28
C SER A 21 62.59 36.92 -5.93
N ASN A 22 61.91 37.77 -5.21
CA ASN A 22 61.27 39.05 -5.59
C ASN A 22 60.34 39.16 -6.81
N GLY A 23 59.11 39.52 -6.50
CA GLY A 23 58.12 40.01 -7.47
C GLY A 23 56.80 40.30 -6.79
N THR A 24 56.66 41.51 -6.22
CA THR A 24 55.40 42.05 -5.72
C THR A 24 54.39 42.15 -6.83
N LYS A 25 53.38 41.27 -6.87
CA LYS A 25 52.12 41.51 -7.62
C LYS A 25 50.98 41.31 -6.63
N THR A 26 50.26 42.42 -6.43
CA THR A 26 48.98 42.49 -5.72
C THR A 26 47.98 41.63 -6.47
N GLU A 27 47.69 40.45 -6.01
CA GLU A 27 46.67 39.57 -6.57
C GLU A 27 45.37 39.79 -5.78
N THR A 28 44.45 40.48 -6.46
CA THR A 28 43.09 40.71 -6.00
C THR A 28 42.37 39.34 -5.93
N THR A 29 42.13 38.85 -4.75
CA THR A 29 41.31 37.66 -4.49
C THR A 29 39.87 37.94 -5.00
N PRO A 30 39.33 37.11 -5.90
CA PRO A 30 37.92 37.21 -6.25
C PRO A 30 37.05 36.83 -5.04
N PRO A 31 35.91 37.51 -4.82
CA PRO A 31 35.02 37.13 -3.74
C PRO A 31 34.51 35.65 -3.94
N ALA A 32 34.58 34.87 -2.89
CA ALA A 32 34.04 33.51 -2.85
C ALA A 32 32.57 33.58 -3.27
N SER A 33 32.26 33.02 -4.43
CA SER A 33 30.87 32.80 -4.88
C SER A 33 30.23 31.82 -3.92
N THR A 34 29.40 32.34 -3.04
CA THR A 34 28.50 31.55 -2.23
C THR A 34 27.54 30.84 -3.18
N ALA A 35 27.83 29.60 -3.50
CA ALA A 35 26.88 28.75 -4.21
C ALA A 35 25.65 28.59 -3.29
N THR A 36 24.63 29.39 -3.55
CA THR A 36 23.30 29.19 -2.99
C THR A 36 22.84 27.82 -3.49
N ALA A 37 22.82 26.84 -2.60
CA ALA A 37 22.23 25.54 -2.90
C ALA A 37 20.76 25.80 -3.29
N SER A 38 20.48 25.69 -4.58
CA SER A 38 19.13 25.76 -5.11
C SER A 38 18.34 24.64 -4.45
N ALA A 39 17.29 24.98 -3.71
CA ALA A 39 16.35 24.00 -3.22
C ALA A 39 15.87 23.14 -4.40
N PRO A 40 15.80 21.81 -4.27
CA PRO A 40 15.32 20.99 -5.37
C PRO A 40 13.94 21.50 -5.79
N ALA A 41 13.81 21.78 -7.10
CA ALA A 41 12.55 22.17 -7.69
C ALA A 41 11.49 21.16 -7.26
N ALA A 42 10.36 21.66 -6.72
CA ALA A 42 9.25 20.82 -6.31
C ALA A 42 8.87 19.90 -7.49
N ALA A 43 9.07 18.60 -7.32
CA ALA A 43 8.66 17.63 -8.32
C ALA A 43 7.17 17.84 -8.60
N ASN A 44 6.80 17.87 -9.87
CA ASN A 44 5.41 18.02 -10.25
C ASN A 44 4.69 16.72 -9.90
N ILE A 45 3.99 16.70 -8.76
CA ILE A 45 3.30 15.53 -8.25
C ILE A 45 1.96 15.40 -8.97
N ASP A 46 1.80 14.32 -9.74
CA ASP A 46 0.49 13.98 -10.31
C ASP A 46 -0.41 13.32 -9.24
N GLY A 47 -1.27 14.12 -8.64
CA GLY A 47 -2.20 13.68 -7.59
C GLY A 47 -3.19 12.60 -8.03
N ASN A 48 -3.42 12.42 -9.34
CA ASN A 48 -4.29 11.36 -9.84
C ASN A 48 -3.73 9.97 -9.50
N LEU A 49 -2.40 9.85 -9.40
CA LEU A 49 -1.75 8.58 -9.04
C LEU A 49 -2.10 8.09 -7.64
N LEU A 50 -2.49 8.97 -6.71
CA LEU A 50 -2.89 8.54 -5.36
C LEU A 50 -4.03 7.51 -5.39
N GLY A 51 -5.02 7.70 -6.26
CA GLY A 51 -6.19 6.81 -6.37
C GLY A 51 -5.97 5.57 -7.24
N THR A 52 -4.81 5.41 -7.87
CA THR A 52 -4.57 4.28 -8.77
C THR A 52 -4.05 3.03 -8.07
N ASN A 53 -3.58 3.17 -6.84
CA ASN A 53 -2.97 2.08 -6.08
C ASN A 53 -3.50 2.00 -4.65
N HIS A 54 -3.44 0.80 -4.10
CA HIS A 54 -3.31 0.55 -2.68
C HIS A 54 -1.85 0.83 -2.31
N TRP A 55 -1.60 1.64 -1.28
CA TRP A 55 -0.27 2.03 -0.85
C TRP A 55 0.09 1.28 0.42
N LEU A 56 0.93 0.26 0.29
CA LEU A 56 1.31 -0.64 1.37
C LEU A 56 2.60 -0.15 2.01
N LEU A 57 2.60 0.06 3.32
CA LEU A 57 3.76 0.54 4.07
C LEU A 57 4.93 -0.44 3.91
N ASP A 58 6.01 0.02 3.32
CA ASP A 58 7.22 -0.74 3.04
C ASP A 58 8.36 -0.38 4.00
N ASN A 59 8.51 0.93 4.29
CA ASN A 59 9.49 1.42 5.24
C ASN A 59 8.99 2.65 5.99
N ALA A 60 9.48 2.83 7.22
CA ALA A 60 9.23 4.01 8.03
C ALA A 60 10.45 4.31 8.89
N VAL A 61 10.94 5.54 8.84
CA VAL A 61 12.05 6.01 9.67
C VAL A 61 11.69 7.32 10.38
N ASP A 62 12.20 7.50 11.57
CA ASP A 62 12.06 8.75 12.31
C ASP A 62 13.01 9.85 11.77
N ALA A 63 12.93 11.04 12.33
CA ALA A 63 13.77 12.19 11.93
C ALA A 63 15.28 11.92 12.07
N SER A 64 15.71 10.94 12.86
CA SER A 64 17.11 10.51 13.01
C SER A 64 17.52 9.46 11.98
N GLY A 65 16.58 8.96 11.17
CA GLY A 65 16.79 7.87 10.23
C GLY A 65 16.64 6.46 10.82
N LYS A 66 16.23 6.35 12.08
CA LYS A 66 16.00 5.07 12.74
C LYS A 66 14.65 4.49 12.33
N ARG A 67 14.61 3.18 12.01
CA ARG A 67 13.38 2.47 11.66
C ARG A 67 12.35 2.51 12.82
N ILE A 68 11.09 2.72 12.46
CA ILE A 68 9.95 2.73 13.39
C ILE A 68 9.30 1.34 13.38
N ASP A 69 9.92 0.38 14.07
CA ASP A 69 9.51 -1.04 14.04
C ASP A 69 8.07 -1.26 14.52
N ALA A 70 7.56 -0.40 15.39
CA ALA A 70 6.19 -0.46 15.89
C ALA A 70 5.11 -0.28 14.81
N LEU A 71 5.46 0.20 13.61
CA LEU A 71 4.57 0.26 12.45
C LEU A 71 4.52 -1.06 11.66
N PHE A 72 5.35 -2.06 12.00
CA PHE A 72 5.53 -3.32 11.27
C PHE A 72 5.18 -4.56 12.10
N VAL A 73 4.29 -4.42 13.07
CA VAL A 73 3.88 -5.52 13.96
C VAL A 73 3.12 -6.64 13.23
N ARG A 74 2.63 -6.36 12.03
CA ARG A 74 1.93 -7.33 11.16
C ARG A 74 2.66 -7.41 9.82
N ALA A 75 3.63 -8.30 9.73
CA ALA A 75 4.48 -8.43 8.53
C ALA A 75 3.70 -8.88 7.28
N ASP A 76 2.67 -9.70 7.45
CA ASP A 76 1.80 -10.23 6.40
C ASP A 76 0.66 -9.27 6.00
N LYS A 77 0.41 -8.22 6.81
CA LYS A 77 -0.67 -7.25 6.63
C LYS A 77 -0.16 -5.83 6.90
N PRO A 78 0.69 -5.27 6.03
CA PRO A 78 1.23 -3.94 6.21
C PRO A 78 0.11 -2.89 6.26
N VAL A 79 0.33 -1.82 7.03
CA VAL A 79 -0.55 -0.64 7.01
C VAL A 79 -0.75 -0.21 5.57
N THR A 80 -1.99 -0.07 5.15
CA THR A 80 -2.35 0.23 3.76
C THR A 80 -3.15 1.51 3.70
N LEU A 81 -2.82 2.38 2.74
CA LEU A 81 -3.53 3.62 2.45
C LEU A 81 -4.29 3.49 1.14
N ASP A 82 -5.52 3.97 1.15
CA ASP A 82 -6.38 4.07 -0.02
C ASP A 82 -6.90 5.50 -0.16
N PHE A 83 -6.71 6.09 -1.33
CA PHE A 83 -7.18 7.44 -1.65
C PHE A 83 -8.31 7.36 -2.66
N LYS A 84 -9.50 7.81 -2.27
CA LYS A 84 -10.67 7.79 -3.15
C LYS A 84 -11.62 8.94 -2.82
N ASP A 85 -12.07 9.67 -3.83
CA ASP A 85 -13.09 10.71 -3.70
C ASP A 85 -12.80 11.74 -2.60
N GLY A 86 -11.54 12.20 -2.49
CA GLY A 86 -11.09 13.16 -1.48
C GLY A 86 -10.99 12.59 -0.06
N ARG A 87 -11.04 11.28 0.09
CA ARG A 87 -10.91 10.57 1.37
C ARG A 87 -9.71 9.66 1.37
N LEU A 88 -8.96 9.70 2.46
CA LEU A 88 -7.94 8.73 2.82
C LEU A 88 -8.55 7.70 3.77
N SER A 89 -8.37 6.43 3.45
CA SER A 89 -8.65 5.30 4.33
C SER A 89 -7.34 4.61 4.71
N VAL A 90 -7.23 4.19 5.97
CA VAL A 90 -6.09 3.42 6.48
C VAL A 90 -6.62 2.09 7.00
N SER A 91 -6.06 1.02 6.49
CA SER A 91 -6.45 -0.36 6.83
C SER A 91 -5.27 -1.19 7.33
N ASN A 92 -5.56 -2.42 7.78
CA ASN A 92 -4.58 -3.35 8.35
C ASN A 92 -3.98 -2.91 9.70
N THR A 93 -4.54 -1.88 10.34
CA THR A 93 -4.39 -1.58 11.75
C THR A 93 -5.43 -2.36 12.57
N CYS A 94 -5.61 -2.11 13.86
CA CYS A 94 -6.72 -2.74 14.60
C CYS A 94 -8.06 -2.24 14.08
N ASN A 95 -8.18 -0.94 13.95
CA ASN A 95 -9.37 -0.25 13.50
C ASN A 95 -9.19 0.28 12.07
N HIS A 96 -10.28 0.61 11.43
CA HIS A 96 -10.28 1.33 10.18
C HIS A 96 -10.23 2.83 10.50
N LEU A 97 -9.20 3.53 9.99
CA LEU A 97 -9.11 4.97 10.13
C LEU A 97 -9.47 5.64 8.81
N GLY A 98 -10.08 6.82 8.86
CA GLY A 98 -10.41 7.56 7.65
C GLY A 98 -10.60 9.04 7.89
N GLY A 99 -10.13 9.86 6.97
CA GLY A 99 -10.26 11.32 6.98
C GLY A 99 -10.37 11.89 5.57
N SER A 100 -10.69 13.17 5.47
CA SER A 100 -10.57 13.90 4.20
C SER A 100 -9.10 14.15 3.87
N TYR A 101 -8.77 14.32 2.60
CA TYR A 101 -7.45 14.82 2.21
C TYR A 101 -7.54 15.85 1.07
N THR A 102 -6.53 16.70 0.99
CA THR A 102 -6.25 17.57 -0.17
C THR A 102 -4.77 17.46 -0.52
N LEU A 103 -4.46 17.61 -1.80
CA LEU A 103 -3.08 17.67 -2.31
C LEU A 103 -2.91 18.96 -3.12
N GLU A 104 -2.00 19.82 -2.67
CA GLU A 104 -1.64 21.07 -3.33
C GLU A 104 -0.14 21.08 -3.60
N GLY A 105 0.24 20.92 -4.86
CA GLY A 105 1.65 20.70 -5.22
C GLY A 105 2.16 19.41 -4.57
N ASN A 106 3.07 19.54 -3.62
CA ASN A 106 3.58 18.42 -2.81
C ASN A 106 3.05 18.41 -1.37
N ALA A 107 2.15 19.31 -1.00
CA ALA A 107 1.56 19.37 0.32
C ALA A 107 0.29 18.50 0.37
N LEU A 108 0.38 17.33 1.00
CA LEU A 108 -0.75 16.45 1.29
C LEU A 108 -1.27 16.82 2.69
N THR A 109 -2.48 17.36 2.76
CA THR A 109 -3.13 17.69 4.03
C THR A 109 -4.22 16.69 4.33
N VAL A 110 -4.12 15.99 5.44
CA VAL A 110 -5.11 15.02 5.92
C VAL A 110 -5.87 15.60 7.11
N GLY A 111 -7.18 15.67 6.98
CA GLY A 111 -8.08 16.16 8.02
C GLY A 111 -8.16 15.23 9.24
N PRO A 112 -8.99 15.60 10.25
CA PRO A 112 -9.22 14.74 11.40
C PRO A 112 -9.66 13.34 10.98
N MET A 113 -9.01 12.32 11.54
CA MET A 113 -9.33 10.93 11.26
C MET A 113 -10.36 10.40 12.25
N MET A 114 -11.39 9.74 11.73
CA MET A 114 -12.31 8.90 12.48
C MET A 114 -11.83 7.47 12.49
N SER A 115 -12.13 6.74 13.55
CA SER A 115 -11.76 5.34 13.73
C SER A 115 -12.95 4.51 14.14
N THR A 116 -13.03 3.27 13.64
CA THR A 116 -13.91 2.25 14.24
C THR A 116 -13.42 1.92 15.66
N GLN A 117 -14.25 1.26 16.46
CA GLN A 117 -13.90 0.91 17.83
C GLN A 117 -13.98 -0.61 18.05
N ARG A 118 -12.91 -1.30 17.66
CA ARG A 118 -12.73 -2.73 17.94
C ARG A 118 -11.58 -2.90 18.93
N ALA A 119 -11.62 -3.97 19.70
CA ALA A 119 -10.49 -4.44 20.50
C ALA A 119 -9.78 -5.57 19.73
N CYS A 120 -8.46 -5.49 19.61
CA CYS A 120 -7.63 -6.51 18.99
C CYS A 120 -6.73 -7.16 20.04
N GLY A 121 -6.71 -8.49 20.07
CA GLY A 121 -5.89 -9.25 21.01
C GLY A 121 -4.43 -9.43 20.57
N GLU A 122 -4.09 -9.11 19.33
CA GLU A 122 -2.73 -9.24 18.83
C GLU A 122 -1.82 -8.15 19.45
N PRO A 123 -0.64 -8.52 19.99
CA PRO A 123 0.28 -7.56 20.59
C PRO A 123 0.67 -6.42 19.63
N GLY A 124 0.60 -5.18 20.11
CA GLY A 124 1.00 -3.99 19.36
C GLY A 124 -0.02 -3.48 18.33
N VAL A 125 -1.03 -4.28 17.95
CA VAL A 125 -1.99 -3.91 16.89
C VAL A 125 -2.92 -2.78 17.31
N MET A 126 -3.31 -2.69 18.60
CA MET A 126 -4.06 -1.55 19.13
C MET A 126 -3.26 -0.23 19.05
N GLU A 127 -1.97 -0.31 19.36
CA GLU A 127 -1.06 0.84 19.30
C GLU A 127 -0.82 1.30 17.86
N LEU A 128 -0.92 0.40 16.89
CA LEU A 128 -0.75 0.70 15.48
C LEU A 128 -1.77 1.73 14.97
N ASP A 129 -3.02 1.72 15.48
CA ASP A 129 -4.03 2.74 15.17
C ASP A 129 -3.53 4.15 15.50
N ARG A 130 -3.02 4.30 16.73
CA ARG A 130 -2.51 5.58 17.21
C ARG A 130 -1.25 6.00 16.43
N LEU A 131 -0.30 5.10 16.27
CA LEU A 131 0.96 5.38 15.57
C LEU A 131 0.75 5.78 14.10
N ALA A 132 -0.18 5.12 13.41
CA ALA A 132 -0.53 5.46 12.03
C ALA A 132 -1.32 6.77 11.96
N GLY A 133 -2.33 6.94 12.82
CA GLY A 133 -3.16 8.13 12.87
C GLY A 133 -2.35 9.40 13.17
N ASP A 134 -1.49 9.38 14.19
CA ASP A 134 -0.65 10.52 14.59
C ASP A 134 0.30 10.98 13.47
N ARG A 135 0.78 10.04 12.63
CA ARG A 135 1.71 10.34 11.54
C ARG A 135 1.05 10.76 10.25
N LEU A 136 -0.14 10.26 10.01
CA LEU A 136 -0.85 10.50 8.75
C LEU A 136 -1.79 11.70 8.82
N GLN A 137 -2.26 12.08 10.02
CA GLN A 137 -3.10 13.26 10.19
C GLN A 137 -2.28 14.56 10.13
N GLY A 138 -2.86 15.59 9.53
CA GLY A 138 -2.24 16.91 9.42
C GLY A 138 -1.50 17.11 8.10
N LYS A 139 -0.47 17.94 8.11
CA LYS A 139 0.29 18.30 6.91
C LYS A 139 1.47 17.37 6.69
N LEU A 140 1.47 16.72 5.54
CA LEU A 140 2.53 15.85 5.06
C LEU A 140 3.18 16.49 3.81
N THR A 141 4.44 16.19 3.58
CA THR A 141 5.13 16.58 2.34
C THR A 141 5.35 15.32 1.49
N VAL A 142 4.75 15.26 0.31
CA VAL A 142 5.02 14.21 -0.66
C VAL A 142 6.42 14.45 -1.23
N ARG A 143 7.32 13.48 -1.00
CA ARG A 143 8.71 13.50 -1.49
C ARG A 143 8.82 12.90 -2.89
N SER A 144 8.07 11.82 -3.12
CA SER A 144 7.95 11.15 -4.42
C SER A 144 6.59 10.46 -4.53
N LEU A 145 6.07 10.43 -5.74
CA LEU A 145 4.85 9.68 -6.10
C LEU A 145 4.97 9.23 -7.55
N ASP A 146 4.96 7.93 -7.76
CA ASP A 146 4.88 7.26 -9.06
C ASP A 146 4.04 5.98 -8.94
N ALA A 147 3.92 5.22 -10.02
CA ALA A 147 3.13 3.98 -10.01
C ALA A 147 3.68 2.89 -9.08
N ALA A 148 4.96 2.94 -8.74
CA ALA A 148 5.62 1.93 -7.90
C ALA A 148 5.66 2.33 -6.42
N GLY A 149 5.69 3.63 -6.11
CA GLY A 149 5.92 4.08 -4.76
C GLY A 149 5.38 5.47 -4.40
N LEU A 150 5.06 5.63 -3.13
CA LEU A 150 4.72 6.89 -2.50
C LEU A 150 5.64 7.11 -1.30
N SER A 151 6.31 8.27 -1.22
CA SER A 151 7.08 8.66 -0.03
C SER A 151 6.54 9.98 0.52
N VAL A 152 6.24 10.00 1.81
CA VAL A 152 5.75 11.18 2.52
C VAL A 152 6.61 11.48 3.74
N ALA A 153 6.81 12.75 4.03
CA ALA A 153 7.43 13.21 5.27
C ALA A 153 6.38 13.87 6.15
N THR A 154 6.40 13.56 7.43
CA THR A 154 5.57 14.19 8.46
C THR A 154 6.15 15.53 8.90
N ALA A 155 5.37 16.34 9.61
CA ALA A 155 5.86 17.59 10.21
C ALA A 155 6.96 17.35 11.27
N SER A 156 6.96 16.18 11.93
CA SER A 156 8.02 15.77 12.88
C SER A 156 9.31 15.31 12.21
N GLY A 157 9.33 15.16 10.89
CA GLY A 157 10.49 14.69 10.13
C GLY A 157 10.54 13.19 9.90
N ASP A 158 9.56 12.42 10.38
CA ASP A 158 9.45 11.00 10.06
C ASP A 158 9.18 10.84 8.56
N VAL A 159 9.74 9.80 7.95
CA VAL A 159 9.54 9.47 6.54
C VAL A 159 8.88 8.11 6.42
N LEU A 160 7.75 8.07 5.75
CA LEU A 160 6.99 6.86 5.47
C LEU A 160 7.08 6.59 3.96
N THR A 161 7.47 5.38 3.61
CA THR A 161 7.57 4.92 2.21
C THR A 161 6.64 3.74 2.00
N PHE A 162 5.86 3.84 0.94
CA PHE A 162 4.86 2.84 0.57
C PHE A 162 5.17 2.30 -0.82
N ARG A 163 4.96 1.02 -1.04
CA ARG A 163 4.92 0.42 -2.37
C ARG A 163 3.50 0.49 -2.92
N GLY A 164 3.38 0.76 -4.22
CA GLY A 164 2.10 0.77 -4.92
C GLY A 164 1.68 -0.65 -5.34
N GLU A 165 0.42 -0.98 -5.10
CA GLU A 165 -0.23 -2.17 -5.65
C GLU A 165 -1.49 -1.73 -6.39
N PRO A 166 -1.56 -1.92 -7.73
CA PRO A 166 -2.65 -1.37 -8.52
C PRO A 166 -4.02 -1.80 -8.02
N THR A 167 -4.94 -0.83 -7.87
CA THR A 167 -6.35 -1.13 -7.55
C THR A 167 -6.98 -1.99 -8.64
N PRO A 168 -8.08 -2.71 -8.36
CA PRO A 168 -8.81 -3.44 -9.39
C PRO A 168 -9.22 -2.55 -10.57
N GLU A 169 -9.64 -1.32 -10.31
CA GLU A 169 -10.01 -0.35 -11.34
C GLU A 169 -8.82 -0.02 -12.26
N THR A 170 -7.63 0.09 -11.70
CA THR A 170 -6.39 0.30 -12.46
C THR A 170 -6.00 -0.94 -13.27
N ARG A 171 -6.04 -2.14 -12.64
CA ARG A 171 -5.69 -3.41 -13.30
C ARG A 171 -6.61 -3.76 -14.46
N TYR A 172 -7.91 -3.55 -14.30
CA TYR A 172 -8.92 -3.92 -15.29
C TYR A 172 -9.33 -2.76 -16.20
N GLY A 173 -8.83 -1.55 -15.94
CA GLY A 173 -9.00 -0.39 -16.82
C GLY A 173 -10.41 0.19 -16.80
N GLY A 174 -11.03 0.30 -15.64
CA GLY A 174 -12.35 0.92 -15.49
C GLY A 174 -13.04 0.59 -14.19
N THR A 175 -14.20 1.19 -13.97
CA THR A 175 -15.05 0.94 -12.81
C THR A 175 -15.72 -0.43 -12.94
N GLY A 176 -15.65 -1.25 -11.91
CA GLY A 176 -16.37 -2.51 -11.84
C GLY A 176 -17.89 -2.31 -11.71
N GLU A 177 -18.65 -3.19 -12.32
CA GLU A 177 -20.09 -3.25 -12.11
C GLU A 177 -20.39 -3.91 -10.77
N ARG A 178 -21.17 -3.24 -9.91
CA ARG A 178 -21.60 -3.81 -8.64
C ARG A 178 -22.62 -4.91 -8.86
N VAL A 179 -22.28 -6.11 -8.39
CA VAL A 179 -23.18 -7.28 -8.43
C VAL A 179 -23.23 -7.94 -7.05
N PHE A 180 -24.29 -8.70 -6.79
CA PHE A 180 -24.40 -9.49 -5.57
C PHE A 180 -24.51 -10.97 -5.92
N MET A 181 -23.76 -11.78 -5.19
CA MET A 181 -23.68 -13.21 -5.42
C MET A 181 -23.78 -13.94 -4.09
N GLU A 182 -24.69 -14.90 -4.01
CA GLU A 182 -24.70 -15.85 -2.90
C GLU A 182 -23.80 -17.02 -3.25
N VAL A 183 -22.92 -17.35 -2.32
CA VAL A 183 -22.05 -18.53 -2.37
C VAL A 183 -22.58 -19.54 -1.36
N ASP A 184 -22.87 -20.76 -1.83
CA ASP A 184 -23.39 -21.83 -0.96
C ASP A 184 -22.31 -22.28 0.06
N ALA A 185 -22.79 -22.85 1.16
CA ALA A 185 -21.96 -23.40 2.23
C ALA A 185 -21.09 -24.59 1.78
N GLN A 186 -21.45 -25.23 0.67
CA GLN A 186 -20.74 -26.41 0.15
C GLN A 186 -20.29 -26.19 -1.28
N THR A 187 -19.08 -26.67 -1.59
CA THR A 187 -18.62 -26.85 -2.97
C THR A 187 -19.20 -28.11 -3.57
N LYS A 188 -19.15 -28.25 -4.89
CA LYS A 188 -19.48 -29.51 -5.58
C LYS A 188 -18.38 -29.90 -6.56
N PRO A 189 -18.15 -31.23 -6.74
CA PRO A 189 -17.29 -31.70 -7.80
C PRO A 189 -17.76 -31.18 -9.15
N CYS A 190 -16.84 -30.69 -9.96
CA CYS A 190 -17.13 -30.22 -11.32
C CYS A 190 -16.00 -30.57 -12.28
N SER A 191 -16.29 -30.60 -13.57
CA SER A 191 -15.29 -30.88 -14.60
C SER A 191 -14.35 -29.70 -14.75
N HIS A 192 -13.03 -29.95 -14.67
CA HIS A 192 -12.00 -28.95 -14.93
C HIS A 192 -10.95 -29.55 -15.88
N PRO A 193 -10.54 -28.84 -16.93
CA PRO A 193 -9.67 -29.44 -17.97
C PRO A 193 -8.28 -29.84 -17.47
N LEU A 194 -7.79 -29.19 -16.40
CA LEU A 194 -6.43 -29.38 -15.90
C LEU A 194 -6.35 -29.93 -14.46
N ILE A 195 -7.43 -29.86 -13.69
CA ILE A 195 -7.43 -30.24 -12.27
C ILE A 195 -8.43 -31.36 -12.04
N LYS A 196 -7.90 -32.53 -11.66
CA LYS A 196 -8.72 -33.68 -11.29
C LYS A 196 -9.45 -33.38 -9.96
N ASP A 197 -10.69 -33.83 -9.86
CA ASP A 197 -11.54 -33.71 -8.65
C ASP A 197 -11.72 -32.23 -8.18
N TYR A 198 -11.75 -31.30 -9.16
CA TYR A 198 -11.93 -29.87 -8.89
C TYR A 198 -13.26 -29.61 -8.18
N GLN A 199 -13.21 -28.73 -7.17
CA GLN A 199 -14.37 -28.34 -6.37
C GLN A 199 -14.80 -26.93 -6.77
N CYS A 200 -15.95 -26.84 -7.44
CA CYS A 200 -16.53 -25.55 -7.81
C CYS A 200 -17.30 -24.95 -6.63
N LEU A 201 -17.18 -23.65 -6.44
CA LEU A 201 -18.14 -22.90 -5.67
C LEU A 201 -19.52 -23.06 -6.32
N GLN A 202 -20.55 -23.10 -5.49
CA GLN A 202 -21.93 -23.07 -5.93
C GLN A 202 -22.45 -21.66 -5.71
N VAL A 203 -22.81 -20.98 -6.77
CA VAL A 203 -23.18 -19.57 -6.71
C VAL A 203 -24.53 -19.30 -7.33
N ARG A 204 -25.19 -18.23 -6.90
CA ARG A 204 -26.37 -17.68 -7.58
C ARG A 204 -26.42 -16.17 -7.43
N GLU A 205 -26.97 -15.50 -8.44
CA GLU A 205 -27.17 -14.05 -8.38
C GLU A 205 -28.23 -13.69 -7.33
N VAL A 206 -28.00 -12.59 -6.63
CA VAL A 206 -28.97 -11.94 -5.74
C VAL A 206 -29.16 -10.51 -6.24
N LYS A 207 -30.40 -10.06 -6.34
CA LYS A 207 -30.71 -8.70 -6.79
C LYS A 207 -31.23 -7.88 -5.63
N TYR A 208 -30.74 -6.64 -5.54
CA TYR A 208 -31.21 -5.64 -4.58
C TYR A 208 -31.64 -4.38 -5.33
N ASP A 209 -32.66 -3.71 -4.82
CA ASP A 209 -33.03 -2.37 -5.28
C ASP A 209 -32.13 -1.29 -4.66
N ASP A 210 -32.39 -0.03 -5.03
CA ASP A 210 -31.63 1.13 -4.53
C ASP A 210 -31.80 1.36 -3.02
N LYS A 211 -32.80 0.74 -2.40
CA LYS A 211 -33.05 0.78 -0.95
C LYS A 211 -32.38 -0.37 -0.21
N GLY A 212 -31.70 -1.27 -0.93
CA GLY A 212 -31.07 -2.46 -0.36
C GLY A 212 -32.05 -3.58 -0.05
N LEU A 213 -33.25 -3.57 -0.59
CA LEU A 213 -34.24 -4.65 -0.44
C LEU A 213 -34.06 -5.69 -1.56
N GLU A 214 -33.99 -6.96 -1.15
CA GLU A 214 -33.87 -8.07 -2.10
C GLU A 214 -35.06 -8.12 -3.06
N GLN A 215 -34.77 -8.30 -4.34
CA GLN A 215 -35.75 -8.31 -5.42
C GLN A 215 -35.86 -9.69 -6.07
N GLY A 216 -37.08 -10.14 -6.25
CA GLY A 216 -37.40 -11.38 -6.95
C GLY A 216 -37.08 -12.64 -6.13
N LYS A 217 -37.07 -13.78 -6.84
CA LYS A 217 -36.68 -15.07 -6.25
C LYS A 217 -35.24 -15.41 -6.66
N ARG A 218 -34.47 -15.91 -5.73
CA ARG A 218 -33.14 -16.44 -6.03
C ARG A 218 -33.25 -17.64 -6.96
N GLY A 219 -32.43 -17.69 -7.99
CA GLY A 219 -32.31 -18.81 -8.91
C GLY A 219 -31.75 -20.08 -8.31
N ALA A 220 -31.57 -21.11 -9.14
CA ALA A 220 -30.80 -22.28 -8.76
C ALA A 220 -29.29 -21.94 -8.61
N TYR A 221 -28.59 -22.73 -7.83
CA TYR A 221 -27.12 -22.65 -7.77
C TYR A 221 -26.49 -23.19 -9.05
N GLU A 222 -25.45 -22.53 -9.49
CA GLU A 222 -24.63 -22.90 -10.65
C GLU A 222 -23.19 -23.09 -10.25
N ASN A 223 -22.46 -23.92 -11.01
CA ASN A 223 -21.02 -24.09 -10.81
C ASN A 223 -20.27 -22.82 -11.18
N PHE A 224 -19.47 -22.31 -10.29
CA PHE A 224 -18.57 -21.19 -10.54
C PHE A 224 -17.13 -21.71 -10.68
N TYR A 225 -16.59 -21.61 -11.90
CA TYR A 225 -15.26 -22.12 -12.25
C TYR A 225 -14.14 -21.12 -12.01
N GLY A 226 -14.49 -19.88 -11.72
CA GLY A 226 -13.54 -18.79 -11.49
C GLY A 226 -13.08 -18.70 -10.04
N ASN A 227 -12.29 -17.66 -9.79
CA ASN A 227 -11.93 -17.20 -8.46
C ASN A 227 -12.61 -15.86 -8.18
N ILE A 228 -12.97 -15.60 -6.93
CA ILE A 228 -13.41 -14.30 -6.45
C ILE A 228 -12.22 -13.72 -5.67
N GLU A 229 -11.58 -12.69 -6.23
CA GLU A 229 -10.43 -12.05 -5.57
C GLU A 229 -10.84 -11.48 -4.22
N GLY A 230 -10.02 -11.73 -3.20
CA GLY A 230 -10.28 -11.28 -1.83
C GLY A 230 -11.30 -12.12 -1.04
N TYR A 231 -11.88 -13.17 -1.64
CA TYR A 231 -12.80 -14.07 -0.96
C TYR A 231 -12.20 -15.45 -0.76
N ASN A 232 -12.28 -15.94 0.48
CA ASN A 232 -11.92 -17.31 0.85
C ASN A 232 -13.18 -18.03 1.34
N HIS A 233 -13.58 -19.11 0.63
CA HIS A 233 -14.74 -19.91 1.00
C HIS A 233 -14.46 -20.72 2.26
N GLU A 234 -15.36 -20.63 3.23
CA GLU A 234 -15.34 -21.44 4.45
C GLU A 234 -16.42 -22.51 4.36
N PRO A 235 -16.06 -23.81 4.38
CA PRO A 235 -17.03 -24.89 4.32
C PRO A 235 -18.03 -24.83 5.50
N GLY A 236 -19.30 -24.92 5.17
CA GLY A 236 -20.38 -24.79 6.14
C GLY A 236 -20.93 -23.37 6.32
N VAL A 237 -20.31 -22.39 5.71
CA VAL A 237 -20.75 -20.99 5.76
C VAL A 237 -21.31 -20.56 4.39
N ARG A 238 -22.58 -20.16 4.35
CA ARG A 238 -23.19 -19.52 3.20
C ARG A 238 -22.96 -18.02 3.30
N ASN A 239 -22.50 -17.40 2.23
CA ASN A 239 -22.28 -15.96 2.19
C ASN A 239 -23.08 -15.28 1.08
N VAL A 240 -23.57 -14.07 1.34
CA VAL A 240 -23.95 -13.13 0.29
C VAL A 240 -22.83 -12.10 0.16
N LEU A 241 -22.26 -12.01 -1.03
CA LEU A 241 -21.13 -11.14 -1.35
C LEU A 241 -21.60 -9.98 -2.21
N ARG A 242 -21.10 -8.78 -1.93
CA ARG A 242 -21.11 -7.67 -2.86
C ARG A 242 -19.77 -7.67 -3.59
N LEU A 243 -19.81 -7.73 -4.90
CA LEU A 243 -18.65 -7.86 -5.76
C LEU A 243 -18.60 -6.71 -6.76
N ASN A 244 -17.38 -6.36 -7.17
CA ASN A 244 -17.15 -5.57 -8.36
C ASN A 244 -16.79 -6.53 -9.50
N ARG A 245 -17.61 -6.53 -10.57
CA ARG A 245 -17.42 -7.33 -11.77
C ARG A 245 -16.74 -6.50 -12.84
N PHE A 246 -15.57 -6.95 -13.30
CA PHE A 246 -14.78 -6.27 -14.32
C PHE A 246 -14.75 -7.07 -15.60
N GLN A 247 -14.92 -6.40 -16.73
CA GLN A 247 -14.69 -6.99 -18.04
C GLN A 247 -13.20 -6.92 -18.37
N ILE A 248 -12.58 -8.07 -18.61
CA ILE A 248 -11.17 -8.15 -19.01
C ILE A 248 -11.07 -7.90 -20.50
N LYS A 249 -10.36 -6.81 -20.86
CA LYS A 249 -10.11 -6.48 -22.26
C LYS A 249 -9.03 -7.43 -22.82
N ASN A 250 -9.32 -8.08 -23.94
CA ASN A 250 -8.40 -8.99 -24.63
C ASN A 250 -7.82 -10.09 -23.70
N PRO A 251 -8.66 -10.94 -23.08
CA PRO A 251 -8.17 -12.02 -22.26
C PRO A 251 -7.36 -13.00 -23.12
N PRO A 252 -6.31 -13.62 -22.57
CA PRO A 252 -5.62 -14.72 -23.23
C PRO A 252 -6.61 -15.83 -23.63
N ALA A 253 -6.26 -16.65 -24.64
CA ALA A 253 -7.05 -17.83 -24.99
C ALA A 253 -7.23 -18.71 -23.73
N ASP A 254 -8.45 -19.20 -23.53
CA ASP A 254 -8.86 -20.04 -22.39
C ASP A 254 -8.83 -19.36 -21.02
N ALA A 255 -8.60 -18.03 -20.94
CA ALA A 255 -8.72 -17.26 -19.72
C ALA A 255 -10.14 -16.66 -19.56
N PRO A 256 -10.59 -16.45 -18.30
CA PRO A 256 -11.87 -15.78 -18.05
C PRO A 256 -11.90 -14.39 -18.67
N SER A 257 -13.04 -14.03 -19.27
CA SER A 257 -13.30 -12.66 -19.76
C SER A 257 -13.80 -11.70 -18.70
N VAL A 258 -14.05 -12.20 -17.49
CA VAL A 258 -14.62 -11.47 -16.35
C VAL A 258 -13.83 -11.77 -15.10
N ALA A 259 -13.52 -10.73 -14.33
CA ALA A 259 -12.98 -10.85 -12.98
C ALA A 259 -14.01 -10.39 -11.95
N TYR A 260 -14.05 -11.09 -10.81
CA TYR A 260 -14.86 -10.73 -9.66
C TYR A 260 -13.96 -10.38 -8.50
N VAL A 261 -14.13 -9.21 -7.93
CA VAL A 261 -13.37 -8.72 -6.77
C VAL A 261 -14.32 -8.48 -5.61
N LEU A 262 -14.01 -9.03 -4.45
CA LEU A 262 -14.80 -8.83 -3.24
C LEU A 262 -14.76 -7.36 -2.82
N ASP A 263 -15.94 -6.76 -2.67
CA ASP A 263 -16.09 -5.45 -2.04
C ASP A 263 -16.46 -5.62 -0.56
N MET A 264 -17.46 -6.45 -0.25
CA MET A 264 -17.79 -6.80 1.13
C MET A 264 -18.62 -8.08 1.23
N VAL A 265 -18.55 -8.72 2.39
CA VAL A 265 -19.50 -9.77 2.79
C VAL A 265 -20.74 -9.10 3.36
N VAL A 266 -21.87 -9.24 2.67
CA VAL A 266 -23.17 -8.64 3.07
C VAL A 266 -23.80 -9.41 4.22
N SER A 267 -23.76 -10.75 4.13
CA SER A 267 -24.26 -11.63 5.17
C SER A 267 -23.51 -12.96 5.19
N SER A 268 -23.47 -13.59 6.36
CA SER A 268 -22.93 -14.92 6.58
C SER A 268 -23.92 -15.75 7.39
N GLU A 269 -24.13 -16.99 6.98
CA GLU A 269 -25.02 -17.94 7.64
C GLU A 269 -24.33 -19.29 7.84
N LEU A 270 -24.29 -19.79 9.06
CA LEU A 270 -23.84 -21.15 9.35
C LEU A 270 -24.95 -22.13 8.96
N VAL A 271 -24.68 -22.96 7.96
CA VAL A 271 -25.61 -23.99 7.51
C VAL A 271 -25.30 -25.29 8.24
N LYS A 272 -26.19 -25.70 9.14
CA LYS A 272 -26.08 -27.01 9.80
C LYS A 272 -26.23 -28.11 8.76
N LYS A 273 -25.37 -29.13 8.84
CA LYS A 273 -25.49 -30.36 8.04
C LYS A 273 -26.74 -31.14 8.38
#